data_bae373326baa7cd33dfad71455c29ba7
#
_entry.id   bae373326baa7cd33dfad71455c29ba7
#
_cell.length_a   1.000
_cell.length_b   1.000
_cell.length_c   1.000
_cell.angle_alpha   90.00
_cell.angle_beta   90.00
_cell.angle_gamma   90.00
#
_symmetry.space_group_name_H-M   'P 1'
#
loop_
_entity.id
_entity.type
_entity.pdbx_description
1 polymer ?
#
loop_
_entity_poly.entity_id
_entity_poly.type
_entity_poly.pdbx_seq_one_letter_code
_entity_poly.pdbx_strand_id
1 'polypeptide(L)'
;LFIQQLNRPQNTNKVWIAKISDNSLNNIFTDTDAAWLDTNDNIQWLKDNRYFTWESECSGWRHLYRISRDGKEIQPITKGDFDYISPVGTDLQKGWVYFIASPDNFTQRYLYRAKAFGNGEVERVSPMEQSGQHRYNMSPTGKWAIHTYSNASTPSVIDMVSFPKHQSVRMLEDNAQAKDQYAALGLNPKEFIKVKSGNLTLDAWMIKPVDFDASKKYPVIIEVYGEPASATVQDVWGNGDLWQQYMANQGYIVVSIENRGANTPRGREWRKCIYGEVGTFASEDQSRGILDMTRQYPFIDANRISIT
;
A
#
# COMPACT_ATOMS: atom_id res chain seq x y z
N LEU A 1 31.54 -6.26 1.16
CA LEU A 1 30.40 -6.01 2.03
C LEU A 1 29.65 -4.78 1.53
N PHE A 2 28.31 -4.82 1.60
CA PHE A 2 27.43 -3.68 1.37
C PHE A 2 26.94 -3.17 2.73
N ILE A 3 27.12 -1.87 3.01
CA ILE A 3 26.85 -1.28 4.32
C ILE A 3 25.98 -0.05 4.14
N GLN A 4 24.90 0.04 4.91
CA GLN A 4 24.07 1.23 5.04
C GLN A 4 24.39 1.91 6.38
N GLN A 5 24.58 3.21 6.35
CA GLN A 5 24.89 4.01 7.52
C GLN A 5 23.93 5.19 7.62
N LEU A 6 22.91 5.05 8.47
CA LEU A 6 22.02 6.17 8.78
C LEU A 6 22.68 7.06 9.85
N ASN A 7 22.43 8.36 9.71
CA ASN A 7 22.72 9.29 10.79
C ASN A 7 21.65 9.20 11.90
N ARG A 8 21.88 9.84 13.06
CA ARG A 8 20.94 9.79 14.19
C ARG A 8 19.54 10.35 13.87
N PRO A 9 19.37 11.45 13.13
CA PRO A 9 18.06 11.93 12.69
C PRO A 9 17.38 11.03 11.65
N GLN A 10 18.06 9.99 11.13
CA GLN A 10 17.56 9.07 10.09
C GLN A 10 17.12 9.77 8.80
N ASN A 11 17.73 10.88 8.46
CA ASN A 11 17.45 11.65 7.26
C ASN A 11 18.59 11.64 6.22
N THR A 12 19.65 10.88 6.51
CA THR A 12 20.79 10.66 5.62
C THR A 12 21.21 9.21 5.73
N ASN A 13 21.23 8.50 4.61
CA ASN A 13 21.71 7.13 4.49
C ASN A 13 22.91 7.08 3.55
N LYS A 14 24.11 6.82 4.08
CA LYS A 14 25.33 6.63 3.30
C LYS A 14 25.48 5.16 2.95
N VAL A 15 25.64 4.86 1.68
CA VAL A 15 25.82 3.51 1.16
C VAL A 15 27.29 3.28 0.82
N TRP A 16 27.87 2.26 1.43
CA TRP A 16 29.28 1.93 1.30
C TRP A 16 29.48 0.53 0.72
N ILE A 17 30.51 0.38 -0.07
CA ILE A 17 31.05 -0.93 -0.42
C ILE A 17 32.44 -1.07 0.20
N ALA A 18 32.58 -2.09 1.08
CA ALA A 18 33.86 -2.50 1.65
C ALA A 18 34.40 -3.70 0.84
N LYS A 19 35.66 -3.59 0.43
CA LYS A 19 36.39 -4.66 -0.23
C LYS A 19 37.38 -5.28 0.75
N ILE A 20 37.14 -6.54 1.09
CA ILE A 20 37.89 -7.23 2.14
C ILE A 20 39.34 -7.47 1.74
N SER A 21 39.64 -7.70 0.44
CA SER A 21 40.94 -8.05 -0.06
C SER A 21 42.01 -6.95 0.13
N ASP A 22 41.61 -5.67 0.22
CA ASP A 22 42.50 -4.51 0.33
C ASP A 22 42.05 -3.54 1.42
N ASN A 23 41.09 -3.94 2.24
CA ASN A 23 40.49 -3.15 3.32
C ASN A 23 39.97 -1.77 2.87
N SER A 24 39.65 -1.58 1.59
CA SER A 24 39.10 -0.32 1.10
C SER A 24 37.62 -0.19 1.46
N LEU A 25 37.21 1.04 1.78
CA LEU A 25 35.83 1.42 2.07
C LEU A 25 35.47 2.63 1.21
N ASN A 26 34.54 2.44 0.29
CA ASN A 26 34.12 3.48 -0.65
C ASN A 26 32.66 3.85 -0.43
N ASN A 27 32.37 5.14 -0.17
CA ASN A 27 31.02 5.65 -0.26
C ASN A 27 30.62 5.73 -1.73
N ILE A 28 29.60 4.98 -2.12
CA ILE A 28 29.16 4.90 -3.51
C ILE A 28 27.96 5.79 -3.79
N PHE A 29 27.20 6.12 -2.73
CA PHE A 29 25.99 6.89 -2.89
C PHE A 29 25.51 7.37 -1.52
N THR A 30 24.81 8.50 -1.48
CA THR A 30 24.17 9.00 -0.27
C THR A 30 22.75 9.41 -0.61
N ASP A 31 21.78 8.83 0.08
CA ASP A 31 20.38 9.21 0.03
C ASP A 31 20.06 10.19 1.16
N THR A 32 19.22 11.17 0.87
CA THR A 32 18.82 12.20 1.85
C THR A 32 17.36 12.54 1.72
N ASP A 33 16.73 12.88 2.83
CA ASP A 33 15.36 13.37 2.88
C ASP A 33 15.24 14.49 3.93
N ALA A 34 14.39 15.46 3.70
CA ALA A 34 14.16 16.54 4.66
C ALA A 34 13.43 16.06 5.95
N ALA A 35 12.69 14.94 5.87
CA ALA A 35 12.00 14.32 6.99
C ALA A 35 12.80 13.10 7.50
N TRP A 36 12.54 11.91 6.97
CA TRP A 36 13.24 10.69 7.36
C TRP A 36 13.45 9.74 6.17
N LEU A 37 14.35 8.82 6.32
CA LEU A 37 14.59 7.69 5.42
C LEU A 37 14.37 6.38 6.16
N ASP A 38 13.72 5.45 5.47
CA ASP A 38 13.66 4.06 5.90
C ASP A 38 14.92 3.29 5.43
N THR A 39 15.25 2.19 6.10
CA THR A 39 16.30 1.27 5.62
C THR A 39 15.85 0.56 4.36
N ASN A 40 16.79 0.33 3.44
CA ASN A 40 16.55 -0.45 2.22
C ASN A 40 16.96 -1.90 2.43
N ASP A 41 16.03 -2.76 2.84
CA ASP A 41 16.30 -4.17 3.16
C ASP A 41 16.14 -5.10 1.94
N ASN A 42 15.55 -4.61 0.84
CA ASN A 42 15.18 -5.38 -0.34
C ASN A 42 16.15 -5.18 -1.52
N ILE A 43 17.44 -5.06 -1.24
CA ILE A 43 18.46 -4.83 -2.27
C ILE A 43 18.65 -6.09 -3.11
N GLN A 44 18.55 -5.95 -4.43
CA GLN A 44 18.81 -7.02 -5.38
C GLN A 44 19.98 -6.65 -6.29
N TRP A 45 20.91 -7.58 -6.47
CA TRP A 45 22.00 -7.44 -7.41
C TRP A 45 21.55 -7.81 -8.83
N LEU A 46 21.90 -6.96 -9.78
CA LEU A 46 21.55 -7.09 -11.19
C LEU A 46 22.83 -7.23 -12.05
N LYS A 47 22.70 -7.91 -13.19
CA LYS A 47 23.71 -7.98 -14.26
C LYS A 47 25.12 -8.32 -13.73
N ASP A 48 25.26 -9.52 -13.20
CA ASP A 48 26.52 -10.06 -12.64
C ASP A 48 27.10 -9.18 -11.52
N ASN A 49 26.24 -8.68 -10.64
CA ASN A 49 26.57 -7.84 -9.51
C ASN A 49 27.24 -6.49 -9.88
N ARG A 50 27.00 -5.99 -11.10
CA ARG A 50 27.48 -4.66 -11.50
C ARG A 50 26.55 -3.54 -11.10
N TYR A 51 25.29 -3.85 -10.83
CA TYR A 51 24.28 -2.90 -10.37
C TYR A 51 23.51 -3.50 -9.19
N PHE A 52 22.89 -2.64 -8.41
CA PHE A 52 21.94 -3.03 -7.35
C PHE A 52 20.68 -2.16 -7.42
N THR A 53 19.60 -2.67 -6.85
CA THR A 53 18.34 -1.91 -6.73
C THR A 53 18.35 -1.06 -5.47
N TRP A 54 17.70 0.11 -5.55
CA TRP A 54 17.54 1.03 -4.42
C TRP A 54 16.15 1.67 -4.46
N GLU A 55 15.46 1.69 -3.31
CA GLU A 55 14.19 2.39 -3.14
C GLU A 55 14.47 3.80 -2.64
N SER A 56 13.93 4.84 -3.32
CA SER A 56 14.07 6.24 -2.91
C SER A 56 12.83 7.06 -3.26
N GLU A 57 12.57 8.07 -2.44
CA GLU A 57 11.49 9.04 -2.64
C GLU A 57 12.00 10.40 -3.16
N CYS A 58 13.23 10.44 -3.66
CA CYS A 58 13.89 11.68 -4.10
C CYS A 58 13.15 12.42 -5.23
N SER A 59 12.28 11.74 -5.98
CA SER A 59 11.43 12.31 -7.03
C SER A 59 10.04 12.78 -6.54
N GLY A 60 9.74 12.66 -5.25
CA GLY A 60 8.42 12.94 -4.68
C GLY A 60 7.49 11.72 -4.59
N TRP A 61 7.85 10.63 -5.24
CA TRP A 61 7.19 9.32 -5.18
C TRP A 61 8.22 8.25 -4.84
N ARG A 62 7.82 7.18 -4.16
CA ARG A 62 8.71 6.04 -3.91
C ARG A 62 8.91 5.29 -5.20
N HIS A 63 10.15 5.27 -5.70
CA HIS A 63 10.53 4.56 -6.89
C HIS A 63 11.70 3.62 -6.67
N LEU A 64 11.78 2.60 -7.53
CA LEU A 64 12.91 1.70 -7.60
C LEU A 64 13.94 2.24 -8.60
N TYR A 65 15.18 2.34 -8.17
CA TYR A 65 16.33 2.75 -8.95
C TYR A 65 17.29 1.59 -9.14
N ARG A 66 18.07 1.62 -10.23
CA ARG A 66 19.30 0.86 -10.34
C ARG A 66 20.48 1.78 -10.13
N ILE A 67 21.45 1.33 -9.36
CA ILE A 67 22.68 2.07 -9.07
C ILE A 67 23.86 1.18 -9.47
N SER A 68 24.84 1.73 -10.20
CA SER A 68 26.06 1.01 -10.51
C SER A 68 26.88 0.78 -9.24
N ARG A 69 27.67 -0.29 -9.22
CA ARG A 69 28.48 -0.67 -8.04
C ARG A 69 29.52 0.38 -7.63
N ASP A 70 29.93 1.24 -8.57
CA ASP A 70 30.83 2.36 -8.32
C ASP A 70 30.07 3.69 -8.06
N GLY A 71 28.75 3.67 -8.03
CA GLY A 71 27.89 4.82 -7.75
C GLY A 71 27.78 5.85 -8.88
N LYS A 72 28.40 5.63 -10.03
CA LYS A 72 28.44 6.64 -11.12
C LYS A 72 27.17 6.69 -11.96
N GLU A 73 26.44 5.60 -12.04
CA GLU A 73 25.18 5.53 -12.78
C GLU A 73 24.02 5.32 -11.79
N ILE A 74 23.08 6.24 -11.76
CA ILE A 74 21.82 6.15 -11.02
C ILE A 74 20.70 6.37 -12.01
N GLN A 75 19.83 5.37 -12.19
CA GLN A 75 18.75 5.43 -13.15
C GLN A 75 17.46 4.83 -12.55
N PRO A 76 16.28 5.46 -12.78
CA PRO A 76 15.04 4.90 -12.33
C PRO A 76 14.69 3.62 -13.10
N ILE A 77 14.26 2.58 -12.39
CA ILE A 77 13.60 1.38 -12.93
C ILE A 77 12.11 1.64 -13.08
N THR A 78 11.54 2.42 -12.16
CA THR A 78 10.13 2.86 -12.20
C THR A 78 10.06 4.37 -12.15
N LYS A 79 9.07 4.98 -12.81
CA LYS A 79 8.80 6.41 -12.76
C LYS A 79 7.33 6.70 -13.06
N GLY A 80 6.83 7.85 -12.59
CA GLY A 80 5.44 8.28 -12.75
C GLY A 80 4.87 8.79 -11.43
N ASP A 81 3.59 9.14 -11.43
CA ASP A 81 2.88 9.66 -10.25
C ASP A 81 2.26 8.50 -9.44
N PHE A 82 3.11 7.59 -8.96
CA PHE A 82 2.71 6.46 -8.13
C PHE A 82 3.87 5.96 -7.27
N ASP A 83 3.54 5.23 -6.20
CA ASP A 83 4.53 4.58 -5.36
C ASP A 83 4.79 3.12 -5.76
N TYR A 84 6.05 2.76 -5.91
CA TYR A 84 6.52 1.40 -5.72
C TYR A 84 6.28 1.01 -4.26
N ILE A 85 5.49 -0.05 -4.01
CA ILE A 85 5.06 -0.40 -2.65
C ILE A 85 5.97 -1.47 -2.06
N SER A 86 6.22 -2.55 -2.79
CA SER A 86 7.08 -3.64 -2.33
C SER A 86 7.60 -4.51 -3.48
N PRO A 87 8.75 -5.16 -3.31
CA PRO A 87 9.26 -6.13 -4.27
C PRO A 87 8.41 -7.40 -4.30
N VAL A 88 8.36 -8.03 -5.46
CA VAL A 88 7.78 -9.37 -5.64
C VAL A 88 8.84 -10.36 -6.14
N GLY A 89 9.67 -9.95 -7.08
CA GLY A 89 10.74 -10.81 -7.60
C GLY A 89 11.31 -10.30 -8.92
N THR A 90 12.15 -11.13 -9.54
CA THR A 90 12.81 -10.78 -10.79
C THR A 90 12.80 -11.96 -11.77
N ASP A 91 12.68 -11.66 -13.06
CA ASP A 91 13.09 -12.55 -14.15
C ASP A 91 14.37 -11.94 -14.76
N LEU A 92 15.52 -12.28 -14.19
CA LEU A 92 16.81 -11.74 -14.61
C LEU A 92 17.19 -12.16 -16.03
N GLN A 93 16.71 -13.32 -16.53
CA GLN A 93 16.97 -13.77 -17.90
C GLN A 93 16.33 -12.85 -18.92
N LYS A 94 15.11 -12.37 -18.62
CA LYS A 94 14.36 -11.43 -19.47
C LYS A 94 14.51 -9.98 -19.04
N GLY A 95 15.21 -9.71 -17.92
CA GLY A 95 15.46 -8.38 -17.38
C GLY A 95 14.23 -7.68 -16.80
N TRP A 96 13.27 -8.43 -16.23
CA TRP A 96 12.10 -7.90 -15.58
C TRP A 96 12.24 -7.85 -14.06
N VAL A 97 11.75 -6.77 -13.47
CA VAL A 97 11.51 -6.62 -12.03
C VAL A 97 10.01 -6.57 -11.82
N TYR A 98 9.50 -7.37 -10.89
CA TYR A 98 8.08 -7.44 -10.51
C TYR A 98 7.90 -6.81 -9.13
N PHE A 99 6.86 -6.00 -8.97
CA PHE A 99 6.60 -5.24 -7.75
C PHE A 99 5.11 -4.95 -7.57
N ILE A 100 4.73 -4.58 -6.36
CA ILE A 100 3.39 -4.10 -6.06
C ILE A 100 3.34 -2.58 -6.20
N ALA A 101 2.29 -2.09 -6.86
CA ALA A 101 1.94 -0.67 -6.97
C ALA A 101 0.42 -0.49 -7.07
N SER A 102 -0.04 0.74 -6.94
CA SER A 102 -1.48 1.07 -7.07
C SER A 102 -1.68 2.50 -7.58
N PRO A 103 -1.33 2.79 -8.84
CA PRO A 103 -1.39 4.14 -9.39
C PRO A 103 -2.81 4.72 -9.45
N ASP A 104 -3.82 3.87 -9.68
CA ASP A 104 -5.20 4.31 -9.94
C ASP A 104 -6.10 4.30 -8.71
N ASN A 105 -5.77 3.48 -7.69
CA ASN A 105 -6.58 3.34 -6.49
C ASN A 105 -5.73 3.01 -5.25
N PHE A 106 -5.56 3.97 -4.36
CA PHE A 106 -4.70 3.85 -3.18
C PHE A 106 -5.17 2.83 -2.14
N THR A 107 -6.43 2.39 -2.20
CA THR A 107 -6.98 1.36 -1.30
C THR A 107 -6.68 -0.07 -1.76
N GLN A 108 -6.13 -0.25 -2.96
CA GLN A 108 -5.89 -1.54 -3.62
C GLN A 108 -4.40 -1.77 -3.88
N ARG A 109 -4.02 -3.00 -4.26
CA ARG A 109 -2.62 -3.41 -4.52
C ARG A 109 -2.57 -4.34 -5.71
N TYR A 110 -1.73 -4.01 -6.69
CA TYR A 110 -1.65 -4.71 -7.96
C TYR A 110 -0.21 -5.07 -8.33
N LEU A 111 -0.04 -6.17 -9.05
CA LEU A 111 1.27 -6.55 -9.58
C LEU A 111 1.58 -5.76 -10.84
N TYR A 112 2.74 -5.14 -10.82
CA TYR A 112 3.35 -4.47 -11.97
C TYR A 112 4.71 -5.09 -12.27
N ARG A 113 5.24 -4.79 -13.45
CA ARG A 113 6.61 -5.08 -13.83
C ARG A 113 7.23 -3.93 -14.60
N ALA A 114 8.55 -3.83 -14.54
CA ALA A 114 9.35 -2.88 -15.32
C ALA A 114 10.63 -3.56 -15.80
N LYS A 115 11.23 -3.04 -16.87
CA LYS A 115 12.56 -3.46 -17.30
C LYS A 115 13.62 -2.86 -16.38
N ALA A 116 14.48 -3.72 -15.80
CA ALA A 116 15.58 -3.29 -14.94
C ALA A 116 16.54 -2.30 -15.67
N PHE A 117 16.66 -2.44 -16.99
CA PHE A 117 17.45 -1.58 -17.88
C PHE A 117 16.57 -0.93 -18.96
N GLY A 118 15.37 -0.49 -18.57
CA GLY A 118 14.41 0.21 -19.42
C GLY A 118 14.43 1.72 -19.23
N ASN A 119 13.37 2.37 -19.70
CA ASN A 119 13.14 3.81 -19.66
C ASN A 119 12.25 4.25 -18.48
N GLY A 120 11.90 3.33 -17.56
CA GLY A 120 11.06 3.59 -16.39
C GLY A 120 9.56 3.30 -16.62
N GLU A 121 9.17 2.82 -17.80
CA GLU A 121 7.79 2.41 -18.06
C GLU A 121 7.42 1.17 -17.26
N VAL A 122 6.18 1.16 -16.79
CA VAL A 122 5.61 0.07 -15.98
C VAL A 122 4.41 -0.54 -16.67
N GLU A 123 4.22 -1.82 -16.46
CA GLU A 123 3.14 -2.61 -17.05
C GLU A 123 2.41 -3.38 -15.96
N ARG A 124 1.08 -3.24 -15.86
CA ARG A 124 0.26 -4.04 -14.95
C ARG A 124 0.22 -5.50 -15.42
N VAL A 125 0.41 -6.42 -14.49
CA VAL A 125 0.44 -7.87 -14.73
C VAL A 125 -0.78 -8.56 -14.11
N SER A 126 -1.23 -8.11 -12.93
CA SER A 126 -2.46 -8.63 -12.32
C SER A 126 -3.68 -8.33 -13.19
N PRO A 127 -4.70 -9.22 -13.20
CA PRO A 127 -5.91 -9.06 -14.02
C PRO A 127 -6.64 -7.73 -13.74
N MET A 128 -7.14 -7.10 -14.79
CA MET A 128 -7.84 -5.81 -14.69
C MET A 128 -9.19 -5.93 -13.99
N GLU A 129 -9.86 -7.08 -14.15
CA GLU A 129 -11.17 -7.40 -13.58
C GLU A 129 -11.14 -7.80 -12.11
N GLN A 130 -9.95 -8.06 -11.55
CA GLN A 130 -9.78 -8.41 -10.14
C GLN A 130 -9.35 -7.19 -9.32
N SER A 131 -10.31 -6.40 -8.88
CA SER A 131 -10.07 -5.26 -7.98
C SER A 131 -9.88 -5.73 -6.55
N GLY A 132 -8.84 -5.23 -5.84
CA GLY A 132 -8.54 -5.59 -4.45
C GLY A 132 -7.05 -5.67 -4.15
N GLN A 133 -6.70 -6.58 -3.27
CA GLN A 133 -5.32 -6.82 -2.80
C GLN A 133 -4.75 -8.06 -3.47
N HIS A 134 -3.59 -7.90 -4.08
CA HIS A 134 -2.82 -8.98 -4.68
C HIS A 134 -1.48 -9.15 -3.95
N ARG A 135 -1.15 -10.37 -3.57
CA ARG A 135 0.14 -10.74 -2.96
C ARG A 135 0.73 -11.91 -3.73
N TYR A 136 2.04 -11.94 -3.81
CA TYR A 136 2.75 -12.97 -4.59
C TYR A 136 3.97 -13.49 -3.84
N ASN A 137 4.14 -14.80 -3.90
CA ASN A 137 5.39 -15.46 -3.56
C ASN A 137 5.96 -16.04 -4.85
N MET A 138 6.89 -15.31 -5.47
CA MET A 138 7.42 -15.65 -6.79
C MET A 138 8.53 -16.66 -6.70
N SER A 139 8.55 -17.63 -7.64
CA SER A 139 9.63 -18.60 -7.78
C SER A 139 10.95 -17.92 -8.16
N PRO A 140 12.10 -18.48 -7.78
CA PRO A 140 13.42 -17.91 -8.13
C PRO A 140 13.65 -17.75 -9.65
N THR A 141 12.90 -18.47 -10.46
CA THR A 141 13.00 -18.39 -11.93
C THR A 141 12.13 -17.29 -12.55
N GLY A 142 11.29 -16.62 -11.75
CA GLY A 142 10.33 -15.61 -12.23
C GLY A 142 9.22 -16.16 -13.14
N LYS A 143 9.05 -17.49 -13.22
CA LYS A 143 8.09 -18.14 -14.13
C LYS A 143 6.75 -18.44 -13.48
N TRP A 144 6.73 -18.59 -12.17
CA TRP A 144 5.57 -19.01 -11.37
C TRP A 144 5.48 -18.16 -10.09
N ALA A 145 4.29 -18.05 -9.55
CA ALA A 145 4.10 -17.56 -8.18
C ALA A 145 2.90 -18.24 -7.51
N ILE A 146 2.95 -18.35 -6.19
CA ILE A 146 1.74 -18.47 -5.39
C ILE A 146 1.14 -17.06 -5.29
N HIS A 147 -0.05 -16.93 -5.77
CA HIS A 147 -0.82 -15.69 -5.77
C HIS A 147 -1.93 -15.78 -4.73
N THR A 148 -2.10 -14.73 -3.95
CA THR A 148 -3.22 -14.56 -3.02
C THR A 148 -3.97 -13.30 -3.41
N TYR A 149 -5.26 -13.44 -3.62
CA TYR A 149 -6.17 -12.35 -3.95
C TYR A 149 -7.29 -12.25 -2.93
N SER A 150 -7.66 -11.03 -2.56
CA SER A 150 -8.87 -10.75 -1.79
C SER A 150 -9.36 -9.32 -2.03
N ASN A 151 -10.60 -9.04 -1.66
CA ASN A 151 -11.13 -7.69 -1.50
C ASN A 151 -12.10 -7.67 -0.30
N ALA A 152 -12.71 -6.54 0.00
CA ALA A 152 -13.57 -6.38 1.18
C ALA A 152 -14.78 -7.35 1.22
N SER A 153 -15.19 -7.92 0.08
CA SER A 153 -16.31 -8.85 -0.03
C SER A 153 -15.91 -10.27 -0.44
N THR A 154 -14.64 -10.50 -0.73
CA THR A 154 -14.14 -11.79 -1.21
C THR A 154 -13.04 -12.32 -0.30
N PRO A 155 -13.25 -13.47 0.37
CA PRO A 155 -12.20 -14.16 1.11
C PRO A 155 -10.96 -14.42 0.26
N SER A 156 -9.82 -14.64 0.92
CA SER A 156 -8.57 -14.90 0.21
C SER A 156 -8.69 -16.11 -0.70
N VAL A 157 -8.48 -15.90 -2.00
CA VAL A 157 -8.34 -16.96 -2.99
C VAL A 157 -6.85 -17.16 -3.26
N ILE A 158 -6.39 -18.40 -3.24
CA ILE A 158 -4.97 -18.75 -3.43
C ILE A 158 -4.84 -19.66 -4.63
N ASP A 159 -4.04 -19.25 -5.59
CA ASP A 159 -3.74 -20.05 -6.77
C ASP A 159 -2.27 -19.99 -7.17
N MET A 160 -1.84 -20.93 -7.99
CA MET A 160 -0.55 -20.89 -8.65
C MET A 160 -0.72 -20.26 -10.02
N VAL A 161 0.00 -19.17 -10.27
CA VAL A 161 -0.03 -18.45 -11.54
C VAL A 161 1.27 -18.55 -12.30
N SER A 162 1.18 -18.51 -13.64
CA SER A 162 2.34 -18.47 -14.53
C SER A 162 2.54 -17.09 -15.14
N PHE A 163 3.81 -16.72 -15.37
CA PHE A 163 4.19 -15.46 -15.98
C PHE A 163 4.74 -15.64 -17.41
N PRO A 164 4.61 -14.63 -18.27
CA PRO A 164 4.17 -13.24 -17.97
C PRO A 164 2.66 -12.98 -18.03
N LYS A 165 1.84 -13.96 -18.41
CA LYS A 165 0.41 -13.74 -18.71
C LYS A 165 -0.50 -13.77 -17.48
N HIS A 166 0.03 -14.01 -16.29
CA HIS A 166 -0.75 -14.18 -15.05
C HIS A 166 -1.86 -15.24 -15.22
N GLN A 167 -1.53 -16.35 -15.83
CA GLN A 167 -2.51 -17.41 -16.05
C GLN A 167 -2.57 -18.30 -14.81
N SER A 168 -3.76 -18.46 -14.23
CA SER A 168 -4.00 -19.43 -13.17
C SER A 168 -3.80 -20.86 -13.71
N VAL A 169 -2.91 -21.59 -13.09
CA VAL A 169 -2.54 -22.96 -13.50
C VAL A 169 -3.18 -23.97 -12.57
N ARG A 170 -3.30 -23.63 -11.31
CA ARG A 170 -3.87 -24.51 -10.29
C ARG A 170 -4.47 -23.67 -9.16
N MET A 171 -5.75 -23.91 -8.86
CA MET A 171 -6.38 -23.43 -7.64
C MET A 171 -5.83 -24.22 -6.45
N LEU A 172 -5.40 -23.52 -5.41
CA LEU A 172 -4.90 -24.10 -4.17
C LEU A 172 -5.94 -24.00 -3.06
N GLU A 173 -6.60 -22.83 -2.96
CA GLU A 173 -7.67 -22.59 -1.98
C GLU A 173 -8.62 -21.53 -2.54
N ASP A 174 -9.90 -21.83 -2.66
CA ASP A 174 -10.92 -20.89 -3.13
C ASP A 174 -11.75 -20.28 -2.00
N ASN A 175 -11.62 -20.83 -0.77
CA ASN A 175 -12.37 -20.42 0.41
C ASN A 175 -13.91 -20.34 0.18
N ALA A 176 -14.45 -21.18 -0.71
CA ALA A 176 -15.86 -21.19 -1.05
C ALA A 176 -16.75 -21.37 0.20
N GLN A 177 -16.38 -22.31 1.07
CA GLN A 177 -17.13 -22.54 2.33
C GLN A 177 -17.14 -21.29 3.22
N ALA A 178 -15.99 -20.61 3.38
CA ALA A 178 -15.92 -19.38 4.18
C ALA A 178 -16.77 -18.27 3.57
N LYS A 179 -16.76 -18.15 2.24
CA LYS A 179 -17.59 -17.21 1.50
C LYS A 179 -19.09 -17.45 1.71
N ASP A 180 -19.51 -18.71 1.62
CA ASP A 180 -20.91 -19.10 1.82
C ASP A 180 -21.36 -18.86 3.26
N GLN A 181 -20.52 -19.20 4.24
CA GLN A 181 -20.79 -18.95 5.66
C GLN A 181 -20.90 -17.45 5.95
N TYR A 182 -20.00 -16.63 5.39
CA TYR A 182 -20.06 -15.19 5.55
C TYR A 182 -21.30 -14.58 4.90
N ALA A 183 -21.64 -15.02 3.68
CA ALA A 183 -22.86 -14.61 3.00
C ALA A 183 -24.13 -14.95 3.77
N ALA A 184 -24.15 -16.12 4.45
CA ALA A 184 -25.27 -16.56 5.27
C ALA A 184 -25.52 -15.68 6.51
N LEU A 185 -24.53 -14.87 6.94
CA LEU A 185 -24.72 -13.91 8.02
C LEU A 185 -25.57 -12.71 7.60
N GLY A 186 -25.81 -12.49 6.31
CA GLY A 186 -26.64 -11.41 5.79
C GLY A 186 -26.13 -10.01 6.11
N LEU A 187 -24.81 -9.84 6.21
CA LEU A 187 -24.17 -8.60 6.60
C LEU A 187 -24.10 -7.60 5.45
N ASN A 188 -24.14 -6.31 5.76
CA ASN A 188 -23.96 -5.28 4.75
C ASN A 188 -22.49 -5.16 4.33
N PRO A 189 -22.24 -4.94 3.03
CA PRO A 189 -20.86 -4.76 2.54
C PRO A 189 -20.26 -3.45 3.05
N LYS A 190 -18.93 -3.44 3.12
CA LYS A 190 -18.15 -2.23 3.31
C LYS A 190 -18.22 -1.37 2.04
N GLU A 191 -18.78 -0.16 2.15
CA GLU A 191 -18.87 0.79 1.04
C GLU A 191 -17.66 1.73 1.05
N PHE A 192 -16.89 1.78 -0.02
CA PHE A 192 -15.80 2.76 -0.17
C PHE A 192 -16.36 4.10 -0.63
N ILE A 193 -16.03 5.14 0.12
CA ILE A 193 -16.52 6.50 -0.08
C ILE A 193 -15.36 7.51 -0.11
N LYS A 194 -15.64 8.73 -0.50
CA LYS A 194 -14.69 9.85 -0.45
C LYS A 194 -15.26 10.96 0.42
N VAL A 195 -14.41 11.53 1.27
CA VAL A 195 -14.75 12.69 2.10
C VAL A 195 -13.75 13.83 1.89
N LYS A 196 -14.15 15.06 2.16
CA LYS A 196 -13.31 16.23 1.98
C LYS A 196 -12.69 16.69 3.30
N SER A 197 -11.39 17.03 3.24
CA SER A 197 -10.68 17.80 4.25
C SER A 197 -10.05 19.02 3.57
N GLY A 198 -10.76 20.16 3.59
CA GLY A 198 -10.38 21.33 2.79
C GLY A 198 -10.29 20.98 1.29
N ASN A 199 -9.12 21.20 0.70
CA ASN A 199 -8.87 20.90 -0.72
C ASN A 199 -8.50 19.42 -0.97
N LEU A 200 -8.35 18.61 0.07
CA LEU A 200 -8.00 17.21 -0.03
C LEU A 200 -9.24 16.33 -0.18
N THR A 201 -9.05 15.22 -0.89
CA THR A 201 -10.02 14.13 -0.92
C THR A 201 -9.42 12.91 -0.22
N LEU A 202 -10.05 12.50 0.87
CA LEU A 202 -9.65 11.38 1.68
C LEU A 202 -10.41 10.13 1.27
N ASP A 203 -9.72 8.98 1.30
CA ASP A 203 -10.36 7.68 1.19
C ASP A 203 -11.05 7.34 2.51
N ALA A 204 -12.22 6.72 2.43
CA ALA A 204 -12.95 6.24 3.60
C ALA A 204 -13.76 4.98 3.23
N TRP A 205 -14.17 4.24 4.24
CA TRP A 205 -15.20 3.23 4.09
C TRP A 205 -16.29 3.39 5.15
N MET A 206 -17.48 2.86 4.83
CA MET A 206 -18.67 2.91 5.68
C MET A 206 -19.35 1.53 5.70
N ILE A 207 -19.79 1.09 6.87
CA ILE A 207 -20.69 -0.06 7.05
C ILE A 207 -22.00 0.47 7.65
N LYS A 208 -23.11 0.14 7.03
CA LYS A 208 -24.46 0.50 7.48
C LYS A 208 -25.14 -0.68 8.19
N PRO A 209 -26.13 -0.45 9.06
CA PRO A 209 -26.97 -1.50 9.61
C PRO A 209 -27.64 -2.36 8.52
N VAL A 210 -27.94 -3.63 8.81
CA VAL A 210 -28.66 -4.52 7.86
C VAL A 210 -30.04 -4.02 7.51
N ASP A 211 -30.74 -3.43 8.50
CA ASP A 211 -32.06 -2.82 8.36
C ASP A 211 -31.98 -1.30 8.09
N PHE A 212 -30.95 -0.86 7.39
CA PHE A 212 -30.71 0.55 7.10
C PHE A 212 -31.86 1.22 6.37
N ASP A 213 -32.32 2.34 6.95
CA ASP A 213 -33.38 3.20 6.40
C ASP A 213 -32.86 4.64 6.29
N ALA A 214 -32.70 5.13 5.09
CA ALA A 214 -32.15 6.46 4.82
C ALA A 214 -32.98 7.63 5.40
N SER A 215 -34.21 7.39 5.83
CA SER A 215 -35.06 8.39 6.48
C SER A 215 -34.77 8.56 7.98
N LYS A 216 -34.03 7.64 8.57
CA LYS A 216 -33.66 7.63 10.01
C LYS A 216 -32.33 8.32 10.25
N LYS A 217 -32.03 8.59 11.53
CA LYS A 217 -30.75 9.11 12.02
C LYS A 217 -30.01 8.04 12.79
N TYR A 218 -28.72 7.84 12.44
CA TYR A 218 -27.88 6.81 13.04
C TYR A 218 -26.69 7.41 13.78
N PRO A 219 -26.35 6.90 14.97
CA PRO A 219 -25.09 7.19 15.61
C PRO A 219 -23.92 6.61 14.80
N VAL A 220 -22.75 7.23 14.89
CA VAL A 220 -21.57 6.83 14.12
C VAL A 220 -20.42 6.46 15.05
N ILE A 221 -19.73 5.39 14.74
CA ILE A 221 -18.43 5.01 15.30
C ILE A 221 -17.37 5.22 14.24
N ILE A 222 -16.37 6.06 14.53
CA ILE A 222 -15.22 6.29 13.68
C ILE A 222 -14.06 5.47 14.19
N GLU A 223 -13.57 4.55 13.37
CA GLU A 223 -12.35 3.78 13.63
C GLU A 223 -11.15 4.53 13.07
N VAL A 224 -10.20 4.89 13.93
CA VAL A 224 -9.03 5.68 13.58
C VAL A 224 -7.75 4.96 13.98
N TYR A 225 -6.79 4.89 13.07
CA TYR A 225 -5.40 4.57 13.39
C TYR A 225 -4.56 5.85 13.50
N GLY A 226 -4.61 6.71 12.48
CA GLY A 226 -4.10 8.07 12.48
C GLY A 226 -2.59 8.25 12.37
N GLU A 227 -1.78 7.18 12.42
CA GLU A 227 -0.32 7.21 12.46
C GLU A 227 0.34 6.70 11.17
N PRO A 228 1.66 6.95 10.95
CA PRO A 228 2.33 6.64 9.68
C PRO A 228 2.63 5.15 9.44
N ALA A 229 2.45 4.26 10.43
CA ALA A 229 2.85 2.87 10.31
C ALA A 229 1.85 1.99 9.56
N SER A 230 0.56 2.40 9.48
CA SER A 230 -0.49 1.60 8.84
C SER A 230 -1.48 2.46 8.06
N ALA A 231 -2.39 1.77 7.36
CA ALA A 231 -3.55 2.34 6.68
C ALA A 231 -4.79 1.51 7.03
N THR A 232 -5.90 2.16 7.36
CA THR A 232 -7.16 1.52 7.74
C THR A 232 -8.12 1.36 6.58
N VAL A 233 -7.98 2.20 5.55
CA VAL A 233 -8.87 2.19 4.38
C VAL A 233 -8.24 1.36 3.27
N GLN A 234 -8.47 0.05 3.33
CA GLN A 234 -7.97 -0.92 2.37
C GLN A 234 -9.08 -1.83 1.87
N ASP A 235 -9.08 -2.10 0.57
CA ASP A 235 -9.97 -3.06 -0.08
C ASP A 235 -9.39 -4.47 0.06
N VAL A 236 -9.55 -5.04 1.26
CA VAL A 236 -9.00 -6.34 1.66
C VAL A 236 -10.02 -7.10 2.49
N TRP A 237 -9.99 -8.42 2.43
CA TRP A 237 -10.78 -9.29 3.29
C TRP A 237 -10.25 -9.24 4.73
N GLY A 238 -11.16 -9.08 5.65
CA GLY A 238 -11.12 -9.69 6.98
C GLY A 238 -10.60 -9.02 8.12
N ASN A 239 -9.82 -8.19 8.42
CA ASN A 239 -9.34 -7.85 9.77
C ASN A 239 -10.33 -6.96 10.56
N GLY A 240 -10.93 -7.53 11.63
CA GLY A 240 -11.82 -6.78 12.53
C GLY A 240 -13.26 -6.62 12.01
N ASP A 241 -13.55 -7.06 10.78
CA ASP A 241 -14.84 -6.84 10.11
C ASP A 241 -16.04 -7.36 10.94
N LEU A 242 -15.89 -8.46 11.68
CA LEU A 242 -16.98 -8.99 12.49
C LEU A 242 -17.38 -8.09 13.65
N TRP A 243 -16.42 -7.41 14.30
CA TRP A 243 -16.75 -6.42 15.34
C TRP A 243 -17.46 -5.18 14.72
N GLN A 244 -16.96 -4.70 13.59
CA GLN A 244 -17.56 -3.58 12.87
C GLN A 244 -18.99 -3.93 12.41
N GLN A 245 -19.18 -5.12 11.88
CA GLN A 245 -20.49 -5.66 11.51
C GLN A 245 -21.42 -5.84 12.72
N TYR A 246 -20.89 -6.34 13.85
CA TYR A 246 -21.66 -6.44 15.08
C TYR A 246 -22.16 -5.07 15.54
N MET A 247 -21.30 -4.05 15.53
CA MET A 247 -21.71 -2.68 15.89
C MET A 247 -22.71 -2.10 14.88
N ALA A 248 -22.55 -2.37 13.60
CA ALA A 248 -23.54 -1.99 12.59
C ALA A 248 -24.90 -2.63 12.86
N ASN A 249 -24.94 -3.93 13.24
CA ASN A 249 -26.16 -4.62 13.59
C ASN A 249 -26.80 -4.14 14.92
N GLN A 250 -26.04 -3.41 15.76
CA GLN A 250 -26.60 -2.70 16.93
C GLN A 250 -27.17 -1.31 16.55
N GLY A 251 -27.25 -0.97 15.28
CA GLY A 251 -27.82 0.27 14.79
C GLY A 251 -26.83 1.43 14.68
N TYR A 252 -25.53 1.17 14.67
CA TYR A 252 -24.49 2.17 14.39
C TYR A 252 -24.11 2.17 12.91
N ILE A 253 -23.68 3.30 12.40
CA ILE A 253 -22.86 3.37 11.20
C ILE A 253 -21.40 3.32 11.65
N VAL A 254 -20.61 2.39 11.07
CA VAL A 254 -19.18 2.28 11.35
C VAL A 254 -18.40 2.82 10.17
N VAL A 255 -17.44 3.70 10.42
CA VAL A 255 -16.68 4.41 9.40
C VAL A 255 -15.20 4.41 9.72
N SER A 256 -14.34 4.37 8.72
CA SER A 256 -12.95 4.77 8.87
C SER A 256 -12.59 5.77 7.78
N ILE A 257 -11.81 6.78 8.12
CA ILE A 257 -11.32 7.83 7.21
C ILE A 257 -9.79 7.79 7.24
N GLU A 258 -9.17 7.72 6.05
CA GLU A 258 -7.71 7.71 5.93
C GLU A 258 -7.17 9.14 5.89
N ASN A 259 -6.54 9.58 6.96
CA ASN A 259 -5.94 10.92 7.05
C ASN A 259 -4.55 10.98 6.38
N ARG A 260 -4.06 12.22 6.15
CA ARG A 260 -2.68 12.45 5.77
C ARG A 260 -1.71 11.86 6.80
N GLY A 261 -0.55 11.47 6.33
CA GLY A 261 0.48 10.83 7.14
C GLY A 261 0.34 9.32 7.23
N ALA A 262 -0.84 8.74 6.96
CA ALA A 262 -1.02 7.30 6.94
C ALA A 262 -0.18 6.64 5.83
N ASN A 263 0.20 5.36 6.03
CA ASN A 263 1.04 4.60 5.11
C ASN A 263 0.26 4.14 3.87
N THR A 264 -0.23 5.12 3.10
CA THR A 264 -0.89 4.89 1.82
C THR A 264 0.04 5.28 0.66
N PRO A 265 -0.08 4.64 -0.52
CA PRO A 265 0.80 4.90 -1.66
C PRO A 265 0.39 6.18 -2.42
N ARG A 266 0.40 7.32 -1.73
CA ARG A 266 -0.02 8.64 -2.23
C ARG A 266 1.15 9.63 -2.33
N GLY A 267 2.38 9.10 -2.44
CA GLY A 267 3.60 9.87 -2.58
C GLY A 267 4.22 10.31 -1.25
N ARG A 268 5.44 10.83 -1.35
CA ARG A 268 6.26 11.29 -0.23
C ARG A 268 5.57 12.39 0.59
N GLU A 269 5.00 13.38 -0.08
CA GLU A 269 4.36 14.53 0.58
C GLU A 269 3.18 14.09 1.46
N TRP A 270 2.39 13.16 0.98
CA TRP A 270 1.29 12.59 1.76
C TRP A 270 1.77 11.93 3.06
N ARG A 271 2.81 11.10 2.97
CA ARG A 271 3.30 10.34 4.12
C ARG A 271 4.11 11.18 5.09
N LYS A 272 4.93 12.12 4.59
CA LYS A 272 5.94 12.83 5.39
C LYS A 272 5.55 14.24 5.82
N CYS A 273 4.37 14.74 5.41
CA CYS A 273 3.85 16.02 5.89
C CYS A 273 3.70 16.10 7.42
N ILE A 274 3.61 14.93 8.08
CA ILE A 274 3.47 14.83 9.54
C ILE A 274 4.80 14.90 10.30
N TYR A 275 5.94 15.05 9.62
CA TYR A 275 7.24 15.13 10.30
C TYR A 275 7.30 16.31 11.26
N GLY A 276 7.43 16.03 12.56
CA GLY A 276 7.30 17.02 13.63
C GLY A 276 5.87 17.44 14.00
N GLU A 277 4.84 16.92 13.28
CA GLU A 277 3.43 17.31 13.38
C GLU A 277 2.51 16.10 13.60
N VAL A 278 3.03 15.05 14.24
CA VAL A 278 2.24 13.84 14.56
C VAL A 278 1.02 14.20 15.40
N GLY A 279 -0.16 13.75 14.96
CA GLY A 279 -1.45 14.05 15.59
C GLY A 279 -2.12 15.33 15.09
N THR A 280 -1.37 16.35 14.65
CA THR A 280 -1.95 17.63 14.17
C THR A 280 -2.79 17.42 12.91
N PHE A 281 -2.18 16.96 11.84
CA PHE A 281 -2.88 16.75 10.56
C PHE A 281 -3.87 15.60 10.60
N ALA A 282 -3.61 14.55 11.39
CA ALA A 282 -4.56 13.47 11.58
C ALA A 282 -5.85 13.98 12.22
N SER A 283 -5.77 14.73 13.34
CA SER A 283 -6.93 15.32 14.01
C SER A 283 -7.70 16.29 13.12
N GLU A 284 -6.98 17.13 12.35
CA GLU A 284 -7.58 18.05 11.40
C GLU A 284 -8.37 17.34 10.31
N ASP A 285 -7.76 16.32 9.67
CA ASP A 285 -8.39 15.57 8.59
C ASP A 285 -9.58 14.76 9.08
N GLN A 286 -9.47 14.10 10.23
CA GLN A 286 -10.58 13.36 10.84
C GLN A 286 -11.76 14.31 11.14
N SER A 287 -11.51 15.44 11.79
CA SER A 287 -12.54 16.42 12.13
C SER A 287 -13.24 16.98 10.89
N ARG A 288 -12.47 17.39 9.87
CA ARG A 288 -13.03 17.91 8.61
C ARG A 288 -13.75 16.85 7.80
N GLY A 289 -13.21 15.63 7.73
CA GLY A 289 -13.83 14.50 7.06
C GLY A 289 -15.17 14.12 7.70
N ILE A 290 -15.25 14.11 9.03
CA ILE A 290 -16.50 13.90 9.77
C ILE A 290 -17.53 14.99 9.44
N LEU A 291 -17.13 16.26 9.47
CA LEU A 291 -18.03 17.37 9.11
C LEU A 291 -18.51 17.29 7.66
N ASP A 292 -17.66 16.93 6.73
CA ASP A 292 -18.05 16.74 5.33
C ASP A 292 -19.02 15.56 5.18
N MET A 293 -18.73 14.44 5.85
CA MET A 293 -19.58 13.26 5.85
C MET A 293 -21.00 13.56 6.40
N THR A 294 -21.12 14.34 7.47
CA THR A 294 -22.44 14.74 8.02
C THR A 294 -23.25 15.60 7.06
N ARG A 295 -22.59 16.32 6.15
CA ARG A 295 -23.25 17.09 5.07
C ARG A 295 -23.65 16.22 3.91
N GLN A 296 -22.80 15.25 3.52
CA GLN A 296 -23.05 14.36 2.40
C GLN A 296 -24.15 13.32 2.71
N TYR A 297 -24.22 12.88 3.96
CA TYR A 297 -25.10 11.78 4.39
C TYR A 297 -26.11 12.23 5.45
N PRO A 298 -27.32 12.66 5.04
CA PRO A 298 -28.35 13.19 5.96
C PRO A 298 -28.79 12.21 7.05
N PHE A 299 -28.58 10.91 6.86
CA PHE A 299 -28.90 9.87 7.85
C PHE A 299 -27.91 9.80 9.02
N ILE A 300 -26.80 10.53 9.02
CA ILE A 300 -25.87 10.62 10.13
C ILE A 300 -26.43 11.56 11.20
N ASP A 301 -26.40 11.13 12.45
CA ASP A 301 -26.68 11.97 13.61
C ASP A 301 -25.40 12.67 14.09
N ALA A 302 -25.26 13.95 13.72
CA ALA A 302 -24.08 14.75 14.07
C ALA A 302 -23.87 14.94 15.59
N ASN A 303 -24.88 14.67 16.42
CA ASN A 303 -24.79 14.76 17.87
C ASN A 303 -24.39 13.44 18.54
N ARG A 304 -24.28 12.35 17.79
CA ARG A 304 -23.96 11.01 18.29
C ARG A 304 -22.83 10.39 17.49
N ILE A 305 -21.65 11.01 17.53
CA ILE A 305 -20.42 10.52 16.87
C ILE A 305 -19.40 10.18 17.93
N SER A 306 -18.85 8.98 17.87
CA SER A 306 -17.80 8.48 18.75
C SER A 306 -16.57 8.08 17.93
N ILE A 307 -15.38 8.16 18.51
CA ILE A 307 -14.10 7.76 17.92
C ILE A 307 -13.53 6.65 18.81
N THR A 308 -12.95 5.61 18.15
CA THR A 308 -12.32 4.47 18.81
C THR A 308 -10.96 4.19 18.19
#